data_7d947f7043818dfea02a01c79ed1dde3
#
_entry.id   7d947f7043818dfea02a01c79ed1dde3
#
_cell.length_a   1.000
_cell.length_b   1.000
_cell.length_c   1.000
_cell.angle_alpha   90.00
_cell.angle_beta   90.00
_cell.angle_gamma   90.00
#
_symmetry.space_group_name_H-M   'P 1'
#
loop_
_entity.id
_entity.type
_entity.pdbx_description
1 polymer ?
#
loop_
_entity_poly.entity_id
_entity_poly.type
_entity_poly.pdbx_seq_one_letter_code
_entity_poly.pdbx_strand_id
1 'polypeptide(L)'
;MRTPLALALCTSAALALSAGCSPDSPTVAGPDAQLDQTGLGAGEHPEISPFTAGATQISGIGYFAGPAECNDPEGQGSDYDLIMTGDLEGCHYVFVETARCSAGGAYNETGTETFVGLYNGAPGSFETTYRFTAKYTDCANLVGEIVGRCQHPITAGSGEGVFEGVTGRFDMQDDIETGNFPYRGHFRS
;
A
#
# COMPACT_ATOMS: atom_id res chain seq x y z
N MET A 1 -19.26 34.46 37.07
CA MET A 1 -20.45 34.26 36.27
C MET A 1 -20.26 32.96 35.49
N ARG A 2 -21.02 31.92 35.82
CA ARG A 2 -20.87 30.57 35.22
C ARG A 2 -22.05 30.38 34.27
N THR A 3 -21.77 30.06 33.00
CA THR A 3 -22.78 29.72 31.98
C THR A 3 -22.82 28.20 31.82
N PRO A 4 -24.00 27.55 31.83
CA PRO A 4 -24.08 26.10 31.70
C PRO A 4 -24.06 25.65 30.24
N LEU A 5 -23.40 24.53 30.04
CA LEU A 5 -23.32 23.74 28.79
C LEU A 5 -24.62 23.00 28.56
N ALA A 6 -25.26 23.20 27.41
CA ALA A 6 -26.44 22.44 26.99
C ALA A 6 -25.99 21.20 26.20
N LEU A 7 -26.36 20.03 26.73
CA LEU A 7 -26.11 18.72 26.12
C LEU A 7 -27.29 18.41 25.18
N ALA A 8 -27.05 18.32 23.85
CA ALA A 8 -28.05 17.87 22.88
C ALA A 8 -27.84 16.37 22.59
N LEU A 9 -28.78 15.54 23.04
CA LEU A 9 -28.88 14.13 22.64
C LEU A 9 -29.54 14.06 21.26
N CYS A 10 -28.85 13.50 20.27
CA CYS A 10 -29.47 13.03 19.03
C CYS A 10 -29.58 11.50 19.07
N THR A 11 -30.83 11.04 19.15
CA THR A 11 -31.20 9.62 18.99
C THR A 11 -31.32 9.28 17.52
N SER A 12 -30.52 8.34 17.03
CA SER A 12 -30.60 7.82 15.67
C SER A 12 -31.35 6.49 15.67
N ALA A 13 -32.44 6.45 14.89
CA ALA A 13 -33.25 5.26 14.64
C ALA A 13 -32.57 4.39 13.55
N ALA A 14 -32.39 3.10 13.84
CA ALA A 14 -31.94 2.09 12.89
C ALA A 14 -33.13 1.57 12.07
N LEU A 15 -33.07 1.65 10.75
CA LEU A 15 -33.92 0.90 9.83
C LEU A 15 -33.09 -0.26 9.23
N ALA A 16 -33.50 -1.47 9.56
CA ALA A 16 -33.03 -2.68 8.91
C ALA A 16 -33.91 -2.95 7.66
N LEU A 17 -33.29 -3.04 6.49
CA LEU A 17 -33.93 -3.63 5.30
C LEU A 17 -33.08 -4.85 4.88
N SER A 18 -33.67 -6.02 5.09
CA SER A 18 -33.25 -7.29 4.53
C SER A 18 -33.85 -7.46 3.15
N ALA A 19 -33.02 -7.60 2.10
CA ALA A 19 -33.47 -8.14 0.82
C ALA A 19 -32.44 -9.16 0.36
N GLY A 20 -32.81 -10.44 0.46
CA GLY A 20 -32.07 -11.55 -0.10
C GLY A 20 -32.28 -11.65 -1.61
N CYS A 21 -31.18 -11.90 -2.33
CA CYS A 21 -31.23 -12.50 -3.66
C CYS A 21 -30.07 -13.50 -3.74
N SER A 22 -30.40 -14.79 -3.78
CA SER A 22 -29.49 -15.85 -4.21
C SER A 22 -29.40 -15.84 -5.73
N PRO A 23 -28.23 -15.91 -6.32
CA PRO A 23 -28.10 -16.40 -7.68
C PRO A 23 -27.66 -17.87 -7.67
N ASP A 24 -28.44 -18.70 -8.39
CA ASP A 24 -28.16 -20.08 -8.72
C ASP A 24 -26.82 -20.21 -9.43
N SER A 25 -25.95 -21.08 -8.92
CA SER A 25 -24.72 -21.51 -9.62
C SER A 25 -25.05 -22.64 -10.61
N PRO A 26 -24.67 -22.53 -11.87
CA PRO A 26 -24.72 -23.66 -12.76
C PRO A 26 -23.58 -24.62 -12.46
N THR A 27 -23.93 -25.85 -12.09
CA THR A 27 -23.03 -27.01 -11.97
C THR A 27 -22.58 -27.44 -13.37
N VAL A 28 -21.33 -27.19 -13.71
CA VAL A 28 -20.72 -27.82 -14.90
C VAL A 28 -19.96 -29.04 -14.45
N ALA A 29 -20.51 -30.22 -14.82
CA ALA A 29 -19.81 -31.48 -14.71
C ALA A 29 -18.76 -31.58 -15.84
N GLY A 30 -17.48 -31.59 -15.48
CA GLY A 30 -16.39 -31.93 -16.39
C GLY A 30 -15.83 -33.31 -16.10
N PRO A 31 -15.33 -34.04 -17.11
CA PRO A 31 -14.97 -35.45 -17.01
C PRO A 31 -13.71 -35.69 -16.17
N ASP A 32 -13.76 -36.79 -15.39
CA ASP A 32 -12.66 -37.32 -14.60
C ASP A 32 -11.41 -37.58 -15.45
N ALA A 33 -10.37 -36.80 -15.23
CA ALA A 33 -9.01 -37.15 -15.66
C ALA A 33 -8.25 -37.67 -14.44
N GLN A 34 -8.18 -38.99 -14.35
CA GLN A 34 -7.38 -39.71 -13.38
C GLN A 34 -5.91 -39.53 -13.74
N LEU A 35 -5.17 -38.69 -13.00
CA LEU A 35 -3.73 -38.56 -13.11
C LEU A 35 -3.05 -39.62 -12.25
N ASP A 36 -2.35 -40.50 -12.93
CA ASP A 36 -1.48 -41.55 -12.39
C ASP A 36 -0.34 -40.91 -11.54
N GLN A 37 -0.34 -41.21 -10.24
CA GLN A 37 0.71 -40.81 -9.31
C GLN A 37 1.78 -41.91 -9.22
N THR A 38 2.75 -41.90 -10.11
CA THR A 38 4.00 -42.64 -9.92
C THR A 38 5.18 -41.82 -10.35
N GLY A 39 5.94 -41.36 -9.37
CA GLY A 39 7.20 -40.65 -9.64
C GLY A 39 7.67 -39.79 -8.50
N LEU A 40 8.01 -40.39 -7.33
CA LEU A 40 8.74 -39.72 -6.26
C LEU A 40 10.17 -39.44 -6.71
N GLY A 41 10.45 -38.21 -7.10
CA GLY A 41 11.77 -37.62 -7.10
C GLY A 41 11.73 -36.39 -6.18
N ALA A 42 12.36 -36.49 -5.01
CA ALA A 42 12.65 -35.32 -4.21
C ALA A 42 13.72 -34.50 -4.95
N GLY A 43 13.30 -33.75 -5.95
CA GLY A 43 14.09 -32.72 -6.58
C GLY A 43 13.80 -31.41 -5.85
N GLU A 44 14.85 -30.73 -5.40
CA GLU A 44 14.79 -29.32 -5.03
C GLU A 44 14.04 -28.60 -6.15
N HIS A 45 12.82 -28.14 -5.84
CA HIS A 45 12.12 -27.22 -6.72
C HIS A 45 12.97 -25.93 -6.71
N PRO A 46 13.54 -25.51 -7.86
CA PRO A 46 14.10 -24.19 -7.92
C PRO A 46 12.97 -23.23 -7.56
N GLU A 47 13.15 -22.43 -6.52
CA GLU A 47 12.22 -21.36 -6.18
C GLU A 47 12.11 -20.46 -7.42
N ILE A 48 10.97 -20.56 -8.09
CA ILE A 48 10.72 -19.76 -9.30
C ILE A 48 10.51 -18.36 -8.75
N SER A 49 11.52 -17.48 -8.95
CA SER A 49 11.35 -16.06 -8.65
C SER A 49 10.07 -15.57 -9.34
N PRO A 50 9.17 -14.91 -8.63
CA PRO A 50 7.95 -14.34 -9.20
C PRO A 50 8.25 -13.22 -10.21
N PHE A 51 9.52 -12.76 -10.27
CA PHE A 51 9.97 -11.77 -11.22
C PHE A 51 10.55 -12.43 -12.47
N THR A 52 10.08 -12.02 -13.63
CA THR A 52 10.65 -12.44 -14.91
C THR A 52 11.96 -11.70 -15.17
N ALA A 53 12.89 -12.33 -15.91
CA ALA A 53 14.11 -11.65 -16.38
C ALA A 53 13.71 -10.40 -17.18
N GLY A 54 13.97 -9.22 -16.63
CA GLY A 54 13.54 -7.94 -17.18
C GLY A 54 12.82 -7.07 -16.15
N ALA A 55 12.07 -6.08 -16.62
CA ALA A 55 11.26 -5.23 -15.75
C ALA A 55 9.84 -5.78 -15.61
N THR A 56 9.45 -6.15 -14.40
CA THR A 56 8.07 -6.51 -14.07
C THR A 56 7.33 -5.26 -13.66
N GLN A 57 6.23 -4.93 -14.34
CA GLN A 57 5.39 -3.79 -14.00
C GLN A 57 4.55 -4.10 -12.78
N ILE A 58 4.41 -3.12 -11.90
CA ILE A 58 3.55 -3.18 -10.72
C ILE A 58 2.62 -1.98 -10.68
N SER A 59 1.44 -2.16 -10.08
CA SER A 59 0.43 -1.12 -9.89
C SER A 59 -0.50 -1.43 -8.72
N GLY A 60 -1.14 -0.40 -8.20
CA GLY A 60 -2.12 -0.55 -7.14
C GLY A 60 -2.50 0.79 -6.54
N ILE A 61 -3.00 0.76 -5.32
CA ILE A 61 -3.46 1.94 -4.58
C ILE A 61 -2.91 1.87 -3.15
N GLY A 62 -2.30 2.97 -2.70
CA GLY A 62 -2.02 3.24 -1.30
C GLY A 62 -3.10 4.13 -0.68
N TYR A 63 -3.31 4.04 0.62
CA TYR A 63 -4.14 4.96 1.40
C TYR A 63 -3.64 5.01 2.84
N PHE A 64 -3.92 6.11 3.55
CA PHE A 64 -3.48 6.23 4.95
C PHE A 64 -4.08 5.11 5.81
N ALA A 65 -3.22 4.45 6.57
CA ALA A 65 -3.64 3.43 7.52
C ALA A 65 -4.40 4.07 8.70
N GLY A 66 -5.48 3.42 9.11
CA GLY A 66 -6.16 3.76 10.34
C GLY A 66 -5.38 3.27 11.57
N PRO A 67 -5.79 3.72 12.78
CA PRO A 67 -5.18 3.25 14.01
C PRO A 67 -5.21 1.72 14.12
N ALA A 68 -4.06 1.09 14.32
CA ALA A 68 -3.86 -0.35 14.46
C ALA A 68 -4.07 -1.20 13.17
N GLU A 69 -4.17 -0.60 11.99
CA GLU A 69 -4.19 -1.36 10.72
C GLU A 69 -2.79 -1.81 10.31
N CYS A 70 -1.77 -0.97 10.53
CA CYS A 70 -0.37 -1.34 10.41
C CYS A 70 0.26 -1.38 11.80
N ASN A 71 0.98 -2.45 12.10
CA ASN A 71 1.78 -2.53 13.31
C ASN A 71 3.23 -2.41 12.88
N ASP A 72 3.91 -1.35 13.30
CA ASP A 72 5.35 -1.22 13.07
C ASP A 72 6.07 -2.44 13.67
N PRO A 73 6.56 -3.39 12.84
CA PRO A 73 7.09 -4.66 13.33
C PRO A 73 8.37 -4.51 14.13
N GLU A 74 9.07 -3.40 13.95
CA GLU A 74 10.35 -3.14 14.62
C GLU A 74 10.21 -2.15 15.78
N GLY A 75 9.04 -1.53 15.96
CA GLY A 75 8.79 -0.55 17.01
C GLY A 75 9.63 0.72 16.86
N GLN A 76 10.03 1.06 15.64
CA GLN A 76 10.88 2.23 15.35
C GLN A 76 10.09 3.53 15.30
N GLY A 77 8.75 3.44 15.21
CA GLY A 77 7.85 4.59 15.20
C GLY A 77 7.90 5.37 13.90
N SER A 78 7.16 4.91 12.90
CA SER A 78 6.92 5.66 11.67
C SER A 78 6.20 6.98 11.95
N ASP A 79 6.41 7.98 11.12
CA ASP A 79 5.67 9.24 11.19
C ASP A 79 4.22 9.04 10.72
N TYR A 80 4.02 8.21 9.71
CA TYR A 80 2.70 7.73 9.25
C TYR A 80 2.85 6.44 8.44
N ASP A 81 1.74 5.74 8.25
CA ASP A 81 1.69 4.46 7.55
C ASP A 81 0.68 4.50 6.42
N LEU A 82 0.97 3.75 5.36
CA LEU A 82 0.04 3.50 4.26
C LEU A 82 -0.29 2.02 4.18
N ILE A 83 -1.55 1.71 3.89
CA ILE A 83 -1.97 0.39 3.41
C ILE A 83 -1.77 0.37 1.90
N MET A 84 -1.05 -0.63 1.42
CA MET A 84 -0.85 -0.89 0.00
C MET A 84 -1.75 -2.02 -0.45
N THR A 85 -2.38 -1.86 -1.62
CA THR A 85 -3.25 -2.86 -2.26
C THR A 85 -2.91 -2.97 -3.75
N GLY A 86 -3.31 -4.07 -4.38
CA GLY A 86 -2.98 -4.38 -5.77
C GLY A 86 -1.82 -5.35 -5.87
N ASP A 87 -0.77 -5.04 -6.65
CA ASP A 87 0.37 -5.94 -6.78
C ASP A 87 1.21 -6.03 -5.49
N LEU A 88 1.21 -4.97 -4.67
CA LEU A 88 1.77 -4.95 -3.32
C LEU A 88 0.61 -4.95 -2.32
N GLU A 89 0.58 -5.92 -1.41
CA GLU A 89 -0.43 -6.00 -0.36
C GLU A 89 0.24 -5.96 1.01
N GLY A 90 0.04 -4.92 1.78
CA GLY A 90 0.66 -4.80 3.10
C GLY A 90 0.79 -3.37 3.61
N CYS A 91 1.74 -3.17 4.50
CA CYS A 91 2.00 -1.88 5.13
C CYS A 91 3.26 -1.21 4.58
N HIS A 92 3.19 0.08 4.39
CA HIS A 92 4.29 0.92 3.98
C HIS A 92 4.51 1.99 5.05
N TYR A 93 5.56 1.84 5.82
CA TYR A 93 5.93 2.67 6.96
C TYR A 93 6.80 3.83 6.49
N VAL A 94 6.44 5.05 6.83
CA VAL A 94 7.11 6.27 6.34
C VAL A 94 7.83 7.00 7.48
N PHE A 95 9.10 7.33 7.25
CA PHE A 95 9.97 8.05 8.18
C PHE A 95 10.45 9.33 7.53
N VAL A 96 9.91 10.47 7.99
CA VAL A 96 10.18 11.80 7.43
C VAL A 96 11.52 12.33 7.94
N GLU A 97 12.44 12.61 7.03
CA GLU A 97 13.73 13.25 7.38
C GLU A 97 13.70 14.76 7.22
N THR A 98 13.08 15.23 6.15
CA THR A 98 12.94 16.67 5.91
C THR A 98 11.58 17.02 5.33
N ALA A 99 11.00 18.10 5.80
CA ALA A 99 9.78 18.68 5.24
C ALA A 99 9.96 20.20 5.11
N ARG A 100 9.62 20.75 3.94
CA ARG A 100 9.79 22.18 3.65
C ARG A 100 8.62 22.72 2.85
N CYS A 101 8.09 23.83 3.34
CA CYS A 101 7.03 24.58 2.71
C CYS A 101 7.55 25.94 2.26
N SER A 102 7.29 26.32 1.02
CA SER A 102 7.60 27.66 0.52
C SER A 102 6.40 28.62 0.70
N ALA A 103 6.67 29.91 0.76
CA ALA A 103 5.62 30.93 0.81
C ALA A 103 4.67 30.88 -0.41
N GLY A 104 5.11 30.29 -1.53
CA GLY A 104 4.29 30.07 -2.71
C GLY A 104 3.44 28.80 -2.65
N GLY A 105 3.43 28.05 -1.54
CA GLY A 105 2.65 26.82 -1.36
C GLY A 105 3.26 25.55 -1.98
N ALA A 106 4.52 25.60 -2.44
CA ALA A 106 5.22 24.40 -2.86
C ALA A 106 5.76 23.66 -1.63
N TYR A 107 5.45 22.37 -1.52
CA TYR A 107 5.89 21.47 -0.47
C TYR A 107 6.88 20.45 -1.02
N ASN A 108 7.91 20.16 -0.26
CA ASN A 108 8.88 19.12 -0.54
C ASN A 108 9.17 18.35 0.74
N GLU A 109 9.12 17.03 0.66
CA GLU A 109 9.41 16.11 1.75
C GLU A 109 10.32 14.99 1.23
N THR A 110 11.24 14.55 2.08
CA THR A 110 12.12 13.41 1.80
C THR A 110 12.27 12.57 3.06
N GLY A 111 12.56 11.32 2.87
CA GLY A 111 12.80 10.38 3.96
C GLY A 111 13.10 8.98 3.46
N THR A 112 12.89 8.04 4.35
CA THR A 112 13.01 6.60 4.08
C THR A 112 11.69 5.91 4.37
N GLU A 113 11.51 4.74 3.82
CA GLU A 113 10.30 3.96 3.99
C GLU A 113 10.62 2.48 4.04
N THR A 114 9.76 1.71 4.70
CA THR A 114 9.84 0.25 4.72
C THR A 114 8.50 -0.34 4.30
N PHE A 115 8.49 -1.13 3.24
CA PHE A 115 7.36 -1.96 2.89
C PHE A 115 7.50 -3.34 3.55
N VAL A 116 6.42 -3.80 4.18
CA VAL A 116 6.30 -5.17 4.70
C VAL A 116 4.97 -5.74 4.24
N GLY A 117 5.00 -6.83 3.49
CA GLY A 117 3.77 -7.37 2.95
C GLY A 117 3.96 -8.54 1.99
N LEU A 118 3.06 -8.63 1.03
CA LEU A 118 3.01 -9.71 0.05
C LEU A 118 3.18 -9.15 -1.37
N TYR A 119 3.81 -9.94 -2.22
CA TYR A 119 3.79 -9.81 -3.66
C TYR A 119 3.42 -11.16 -4.27
N ASN A 120 2.32 -11.21 -5.05
CA ASN A 120 1.76 -12.48 -5.57
C ASN A 120 1.52 -13.53 -4.46
N GLY A 121 1.12 -13.09 -3.27
CA GLY A 121 0.86 -13.96 -2.11
C GLY A 121 2.11 -14.45 -1.37
N ALA A 122 3.32 -14.11 -1.81
CA ALA A 122 4.57 -14.46 -1.14
C ALA A 122 5.05 -13.30 -0.25
N PRO A 123 5.48 -13.57 1.01
CA PRO A 123 5.88 -12.53 1.94
C PRO A 123 7.29 -11.99 1.66
N GLY A 124 7.50 -10.73 2.01
CA GLY A 124 8.79 -10.08 1.97
C GLY A 124 8.72 -8.62 2.41
N SER A 125 9.89 -7.99 2.42
CA SER A 125 10.06 -6.58 2.75
C SER A 125 11.11 -5.93 1.86
N PHE A 126 11.07 -4.61 1.75
CA PHE A 126 12.12 -3.80 1.16
C PHE A 126 12.06 -2.38 1.70
N GLU A 127 13.19 -1.67 1.57
CA GLU A 127 13.26 -0.25 1.90
C GLU A 127 13.24 0.60 0.62
N THR A 128 12.73 1.81 0.74
CA THR A 128 12.86 2.87 -0.26
C THR A 128 13.42 4.13 0.38
N THR A 129 14.02 4.98 -0.41
CA THR A 129 14.04 6.41 -0.13
C THR A 129 12.87 7.04 -0.86
N TYR A 130 12.40 8.20 -0.40
CA TYR A 130 11.34 8.87 -1.13
C TYR A 130 11.58 10.37 -1.30
N ARG A 131 10.94 10.90 -2.33
CA ARG A 131 10.82 12.33 -2.53
C ARG A 131 9.38 12.66 -2.93
N PHE A 132 8.69 13.33 -2.01
CA PHE A 132 7.37 13.86 -2.23
C PHE A 132 7.44 15.33 -2.61
N THR A 133 6.69 15.73 -3.63
CA THR A 133 6.52 17.12 -4.06
C THR A 133 5.04 17.41 -4.24
N ALA A 134 4.56 18.46 -3.62
CA ALA A 134 3.16 18.86 -3.69
C ALA A 134 2.98 20.37 -3.81
N LYS A 135 1.78 20.77 -4.13
CA LYS A 135 1.31 22.13 -4.14
C LYS A 135 0.07 22.26 -3.29
N TYR A 136 0.11 23.14 -2.31
CA TYR A 136 -1.01 23.45 -1.40
C TYR A 136 -1.46 24.90 -1.55
N THR A 137 -2.72 25.18 -1.23
CA THR A 137 -3.20 26.56 -1.04
C THR A 137 -2.67 27.15 0.27
N ASP A 138 -2.61 26.34 1.33
CA ASP A 138 -1.97 26.63 2.61
C ASP A 138 -1.02 25.50 2.97
N CYS A 139 0.21 25.63 2.52
CA CYS A 139 1.25 24.62 2.72
C CYS A 139 1.68 24.49 4.19
N ALA A 140 1.63 25.58 4.96
CA ALA A 140 2.06 25.57 6.37
C ALA A 140 1.16 24.66 7.23
N ASN A 141 -0.11 24.52 6.85
CA ASN A 141 -1.10 23.67 7.51
C ASN A 141 -1.46 22.43 6.71
N LEU A 142 -0.79 22.18 5.56
CA LEU A 142 -1.06 21.09 4.62
C LEU A 142 -2.54 21.04 4.17
N VAL A 143 -3.12 22.24 3.90
CA VAL A 143 -4.52 22.38 3.53
C VAL A 143 -4.66 22.76 2.05
N GLY A 144 -5.66 22.17 1.40
CA GLY A 144 -6.01 22.47 0.02
C GLY A 144 -4.92 22.03 -0.95
N GLU A 145 -4.58 20.76 -0.92
CA GLU A 145 -3.70 20.17 -1.90
C GLU A 145 -4.28 20.32 -3.31
N ILE A 146 -3.42 20.71 -4.24
CA ILE A 146 -3.76 20.92 -5.65
C ILE A 146 -3.22 19.78 -6.49
N VAL A 147 -2.04 19.29 -6.15
CA VAL A 147 -1.35 18.18 -6.80
C VAL A 147 -0.25 17.67 -5.88
N GLY A 148 -0.08 16.35 -5.82
CA GLY A 148 1.02 15.69 -5.15
C GLY A 148 1.55 14.51 -5.96
N ARG A 149 2.82 14.23 -5.81
CA ARG A 149 3.47 13.05 -6.38
C ARG A 149 4.67 12.65 -5.56
N CYS A 150 4.88 11.35 -5.43
CA CYS A 150 6.01 10.79 -4.73
C CYS A 150 6.77 9.79 -5.61
N GLN A 151 8.09 9.75 -5.47
CA GLN A 151 8.97 8.79 -6.13
C GLN A 151 9.63 7.92 -5.07
N HIS A 152 9.61 6.60 -5.26
CA HIS A 152 10.07 5.61 -4.29
C HIS A 152 11.08 4.64 -4.94
N PRO A 153 12.34 5.04 -5.15
CA PRO A 153 13.38 4.11 -5.58
C PRO A 153 13.70 3.11 -4.47
N ILE A 154 13.78 1.82 -4.82
CA ILE A 154 14.15 0.76 -3.89
C ILE A 154 15.62 0.92 -3.51
N THR A 155 15.90 0.87 -2.22
CA THR A 155 17.25 0.86 -1.68
C THR A 155 17.95 -0.44 -2.07
N ALA A 156 19.08 -0.34 -2.74
CA ALA A 156 19.78 -1.52 -3.24
C ALA A 156 20.19 -2.47 -2.10
N GLY A 157 19.82 -3.73 -2.22
CA GLY A 157 20.14 -4.77 -1.25
C GLY A 157 19.27 -4.79 0.01
N SER A 158 18.19 -3.99 0.06
CA SER A 158 17.25 -3.99 1.20
C SER A 158 16.16 -5.05 1.08
N GLY A 159 16.00 -5.68 -0.09
CA GLY A 159 14.95 -6.66 -0.32
C GLY A 159 15.16 -7.95 0.46
N GLU A 160 14.10 -8.42 1.12
CA GLU A 160 14.05 -9.69 1.85
C GLU A 160 12.85 -10.53 1.38
N GLY A 161 12.96 -11.84 1.55
CA GLY A 161 11.92 -12.79 1.12
C GLY A 161 11.71 -12.74 -0.39
N VAL A 162 10.47 -12.52 -0.84
CA VAL A 162 10.17 -12.45 -2.27
C VAL A 162 10.88 -11.30 -2.99
N PHE A 163 11.37 -10.31 -2.27
CA PHE A 163 12.06 -9.15 -2.82
C PHE A 163 13.60 -9.25 -2.78
N GLU A 164 14.16 -10.40 -2.39
CA GLU A 164 15.61 -10.57 -2.37
C GLU A 164 16.22 -10.29 -3.76
N GLY A 165 17.21 -9.38 -3.81
CA GLY A 165 17.87 -8.96 -5.04
C GLY A 165 17.05 -8.02 -5.94
N VAL A 166 15.81 -7.68 -5.56
CA VAL A 166 14.96 -6.77 -6.34
C VAL A 166 15.50 -5.36 -6.32
N THR A 167 15.46 -4.72 -7.49
CA THR A 167 15.75 -3.31 -7.70
C THR A 167 14.62 -2.67 -8.49
N GLY A 168 14.59 -1.34 -8.57
CA GLY A 168 13.57 -0.62 -9.33
C GLY A 168 12.99 0.54 -8.57
N ARG A 169 11.78 0.90 -8.89
CA ARG A 169 11.05 1.97 -8.20
C ARG A 169 9.55 1.87 -8.49
N PHE A 170 8.76 2.50 -7.67
CA PHE A 170 7.40 2.89 -7.98
C PHE A 170 7.18 4.37 -7.70
N ASP A 171 6.18 4.94 -8.34
CA ASP A 171 5.81 6.35 -8.19
C ASP A 171 4.34 6.40 -7.79
N MET A 172 4.02 7.26 -6.84
CA MET A 172 2.66 7.58 -6.42
C MET A 172 2.24 8.94 -6.96
N GLN A 173 0.97 9.08 -7.27
CA GLN A 173 0.35 10.35 -7.58
C GLN A 173 -0.91 10.49 -6.74
N ASP A 174 -1.04 11.61 -6.02
CA ASP A 174 -2.17 11.83 -5.13
C ASP A 174 -3.46 12.02 -5.94
N ASP A 175 -4.45 11.23 -5.61
CA ASP A 175 -5.83 11.45 -6.04
C ASP A 175 -6.53 12.33 -5.01
N ILE A 176 -6.59 13.62 -5.30
CA ILE A 176 -7.08 14.64 -4.38
C ILE A 176 -8.58 14.47 -4.09
N GLU A 177 -9.34 13.85 -5.01
CA GLU A 177 -10.79 13.65 -4.84
C GLU A 177 -11.07 12.52 -3.84
N THR A 178 -10.28 11.44 -3.88
CA THR A 178 -10.47 10.27 -3.01
C THR A 178 -9.54 10.26 -1.79
N GLY A 179 -8.44 11.01 -1.82
CA GLY A 179 -7.39 10.97 -0.80
C GLY A 179 -6.54 9.70 -0.85
N ASN A 180 -6.56 8.99 -1.97
CA ASN A 180 -5.79 7.78 -2.20
C ASN A 180 -4.51 8.11 -3.00
N PHE A 181 -3.60 7.13 -3.05
CA PHE A 181 -2.29 7.22 -3.71
C PHE A 181 -2.14 6.11 -4.75
N PRO A 182 -2.75 6.22 -5.95
CA PRO A 182 -2.48 5.29 -7.03
C PRO A 182 -0.98 5.22 -7.31
N TYR A 183 -0.44 3.99 -7.40
CA TYR A 183 0.97 3.79 -7.70
C TYR A 183 1.18 2.97 -8.98
N ARG A 184 2.30 3.24 -9.63
CA ARG A 184 2.82 2.45 -10.75
C ARG A 184 4.33 2.39 -10.67
N GLY A 185 4.89 1.26 -11.06
CA GLY A 185 6.33 1.08 -11.01
C GLY A 185 6.81 -0.13 -11.77
N HIS A 186 8.07 -0.46 -11.54
CA HIS A 186 8.66 -1.65 -12.09
C HIS A 186 9.71 -2.21 -11.14
N PHE A 187 9.77 -3.52 -11.05
CA PHE A 187 10.80 -4.27 -10.35
C PHE A 187 11.67 -5.03 -11.33
N ARG A 188 12.93 -5.23 -10.95
CA ARG A 188 13.93 -6.03 -11.66
C ARG A 188 14.66 -6.91 -10.63
N SER A 189 14.86 -8.16 -10.94
CA SER A 189 15.65 -9.13 -10.19
C SER A 189 16.94 -9.45 -10.95
#